data_cc44b19911c21111af89178c947f692a
#
_entry.id   cc44b19911c21111af89178c947f692a
#
_cell.length_a   1.000
_cell.length_b   1.000
_cell.length_c   1.000
_cell.angle_alpha   90.00
_cell.angle_beta   90.00
_cell.angle_gamma   90.00
#
_symmetry.space_group_name_H-M   'P 1'
#
loop_
_entity.id
_entity.type
_entity.pdbx_description
1 polymer ?
#
loop_
_entity_poly.entity_id
_entity_poly.type
_entity_poly.pdbx_seq_one_letter_code
_entity_poly.pdbx_strand_id
1 'polypeptide(L)'
;MENTFWTALGASTLAALVTAIGIYTIRHFEAWGRKYSTYFVCFAAGVLISVSFLHIIPKSFEMSVYAPVYLLIGFVLLHLFNRFITAFVCERGPDSQYGIGLISMVGIGFHSFIDGFVYSITFTVSIFTGVLAATGMVLHEFPEGIITYLLLLRGGFSEKTSLILAFLAASLTTPLGMLVSYPLISQIDKPLLGILLSLSAGALVYVGATHLLPQAEKEHRKYSLFALGAGILVAVIIVLSK
;
A
#
# COMPACT_ATOMS: atom_id res chain seq x y z
N MET A 1 19.73 11.43 10.88
CA MET A 1 18.51 12.03 10.27
C MET A 1 18.61 12.21 8.76
N GLU A 2 19.69 12.76 8.21
CA GLU A 2 19.82 12.88 6.74
C GLU A 2 19.72 11.54 5.99
N ASN A 3 20.38 10.50 6.47
CA ASN A 3 20.34 9.20 5.80
C ASN A 3 18.96 8.56 5.75
N THR A 4 18.14 8.75 6.79
CA THR A 4 16.76 8.20 6.84
C THR A 4 15.81 8.94 5.91
N PHE A 5 15.97 10.25 5.74
CA PHE A 5 15.22 11.03 4.77
C PHE A 5 15.45 10.53 3.33
N TRP A 6 16.72 10.43 2.93
CA TRP A 6 17.06 10.02 1.58
C TRP A 6 16.67 8.56 1.27
N THR A 7 16.76 7.67 2.29
CA THR A 7 16.30 6.29 2.13
C THR A 7 14.77 6.19 2.01
N ALA A 8 14.02 6.97 2.80
CA ALA A 8 12.57 7.03 2.70
C ALA A 8 12.12 7.62 1.36
N LEU A 9 12.77 8.70 0.91
CA LEU A 9 12.51 9.32 -0.40
C LEU A 9 12.83 8.35 -1.54
N GLY A 10 13.97 7.66 -1.47
CA GLY A 10 14.35 6.66 -2.45
C GLY A 10 13.35 5.50 -2.53
N ALA A 11 12.90 4.99 -1.38
CA ALA A 11 11.93 3.91 -1.31
C ALA A 11 10.54 4.33 -1.85
N SER A 12 10.04 5.50 -1.45
CA SER A 12 8.76 6.01 -1.94
C SER A 12 8.80 6.38 -3.43
N THR A 13 9.94 6.85 -3.93
CA THR A 13 10.15 7.08 -5.36
C THR A 13 10.21 5.76 -6.14
N LEU A 14 10.84 4.72 -5.58
CA LEU A 14 10.85 3.38 -6.17
C LEU A 14 9.41 2.83 -6.23
N ALA A 15 8.61 3.01 -5.19
CA ALA A 15 7.20 2.68 -5.17
C ALA A 15 6.45 3.35 -6.34
N ALA A 16 6.60 4.66 -6.48
CA ALA A 16 6.03 5.43 -7.58
C ALA A 16 6.44 4.92 -8.97
N LEU A 17 7.71 4.55 -9.14
CA LEU A 17 8.21 3.97 -10.39
C LEU A 17 7.57 2.60 -10.66
N VAL A 18 7.40 1.76 -9.64
CA VAL A 18 6.77 0.43 -9.76
C VAL A 18 5.29 0.57 -10.12
N THR A 19 4.56 1.53 -9.52
CA THR A 19 3.19 1.88 -9.90
C THR A 19 3.13 2.31 -11.37
N ALA A 20 4.03 3.21 -11.80
CA ALA A 20 4.11 3.68 -13.19
C ALA A 20 4.40 2.52 -14.17
N ILE A 21 5.28 1.57 -13.77
CA ILE A 21 5.54 0.34 -14.54
C ILE A 21 4.27 -0.52 -14.64
N GLY A 22 3.49 -0.64 -13.58
CA GLY A 22 2.19 -1.33 -13.58
C GLY A 22 1.22 -0.71 -14.59
N ILE A 23 1.06 0.62 -14.57
CA ILE A 23 0.23 1.36 -15.51
C ILE A 23 0.71 1.17 -16.96
N TYR A 24 2.02 1.25 -17.19
CA TYR A 24 2.61 1.03 -18.51
C TYR A 24 2.36 -0.40 -19.01
N THR A 25 2.56 -1.39 -18.12
CA THR A 25 2.40 -2.81 -18.42
C THR A 25 0.97 -3.14 -18.83
N ILE A 26 -0.04 -2.67 -18.10
CA ILE A 26 -1.44 -2.95 -18.44
C ILE A 26 -1.86 -2.27 -19.74
N ARG A 27 -1.33 -1.10 -20.01
CA ARG A 27 -1.63 -0.38 -21.27
C ARG A 27 -1.08 -1.08 -22.51
N HIS A 28 0.15 -1.62 -22.44
CA HIS A 28 0.84 -2.17 -23.61
C HIS A 28 0.80 -3.70 -23.67
N PHE A 29 0.63 -4.36 -22.52
CA PHE A 29 0.66 -5.83 -22.36
C PHE A 29 -0.53 -6.30 -21.54
N GLU A 30 -1.75 -5.92 -21.92
CA GLU A 30 -2.97 -6.16 -21.14
C GLU A 30 -3.15 -7.64 -20.74
N ALA A 31 -2.97 -8.57 -21.67
CA ALA A 31 -3.10 -10.00 -21.40
C ALA A 31 -2.09 -10.49 -20.36
N TRP A 32 -0.85 -10.00 -20.42
CA TRP A 32 0.20 -10.33 -19.44
C TRP A 32 -0.10 -9.69 -18.08
N GLY A 33 -0.43 -8.40 -18.05
CA GLY A 33 -0.75 -7.68 -16.81
C GLY A 33 -1.92 -8.32 -16.06
N ARG A 34 -3.03 -8.63 -16.75
CA ARG A 34 -4.18 -9.32 -16.17
C ARG A 34 -3.85 -10.75 -15.70
N LYS A 35 -2.93 -11.45 -16.39
CA LYS A 35 -2.54 -12.82 -16.04
C LYS A 35 -1.66 -12.90 -14.80
N TYR A 36 -0.70 -11.98 -14.67
CA TYR A 36 0.37 -12.09 -13.67
C TYR A 36 0.20 -11.17 -12.45
N SER A 37 -0.64 -10.10 -12.53
CA SER A 37 -0.89 -9.19 -11.39
C SER A 37 -1.29 -9.93 -10.11
N THR A 38 -2.08 -11.01 -10.22
CA THR A 38 -2.50 -11.83 -9.08
C THR A 38 -1.33 -12.41 -8.30
N TYR A 39 -0.24 -12.82 -8.96
CA TYR A 39 0.94 -13.33 -8.25
C TYR A 39 1.68 -12.25 -7.48
N PHE A 40 1.75 -11.02 -8.01
CA PHE A 40 2.30 -9.88 -7.29
C PHE A 40 1.44 -9.52 -6.07
N VAL A 41 0.12 -9.54 -6.22
CA VAL A 41 -0.83 -9.31 -5.12
C VAL A 41 -0.64 -10.35 -4.01
N CYS A 42 -0.55 -11.65 -4.35
CA CYS A 42 -0.34 -12.72 -3.37
C CYS A 42 1.01 -12.59 -2.65
N PHE A 43 2.07 -12.34 -3.40
CA PHE A 43 3.41 -12.18 -2.84
C PHE A 43 3.47 -10.98 -1.89
N ALA A 44 2.95 -9.82 -2.33
CA ALA A 44 2.89 -8.61 -1.52
C ALA A 44 2.07 -8.80 -0.23
N ALA A 45 0.90 -9.48 -0.32
CA ALA A 45 0.10 -9.83 0.85
C ALA A 45 0.90 -10.65 1.87
N GLY A 46 1.62 -11.69 1.39
CA GLY A 46 2.48 -12.51 2.23
C GLY A 46 3.57 -11.70 2.94
N VAL A 47 4.25 -10.81 2.22
CA VAL A 47 5.28 -9.93 2.80
C VAL A 47 4.65 -8.97 3.81
N LEU A 48 3.61 -8.22 3.44
CA LEU A 48 3.00 -7.20 4.30
C LEU A 48 2.48 -7.77 5.62
N ILE A 49 1.74 -8.88 5.55
CA ILE A 49 1.21 -9.55 6.73
C ILE A 49 2.36 -10.03 7.62
N SER A 50 3.33 -10.74 7.04
CA SER A 50 4.44 -11.32 7.83
C SER A 50 5.33 -10.24 8.46
N VAL A 51 5.70 -9.20 7.73
CA VAL A 51 6.50 -8.08 8.25
C VAL A 51 5.74 -7.36 9.36
N SER A 52 4.43 -7.15 9.18
CA SER A 52 3.61 -6.49 10.20
C SER A 52 3.61 -7.29 11.50
N PHE A 53 3.30 -8.59 11.45
CA PHE A 53 3.22 -9.43 12.65
C PHE A 53 4.57 -9.75 13.27
N LEU A 54 5.61 -9.99 12.47
CA LEU A 54 6.90 -10.45 12.96
C LEU A 54 7.86 -9.33 13.37
N HIS A 55 7.65 -8.11 12.85
CA HIS A 55 8.58 -7.00 13.10
C HIS A 55 7.89 -5.70 13.53
N ILE A 56 6.95 -5.15 12.73
CA ILE A 56 6.41 -3.80 12.97
C ILE A 56 5.59 -3.76 14.26
N ILE A 57 4.68 -4.72 14.46
CA ILE A 57 3.85 -4.82 15.68
C ILE A 57 4.71 -4.99 16.93
N PRO A 58 5.61 -5.99 17.03
CA PRO A 58 6.49 -6.12 18.18
C PRO A 58 7.29 -4.85 18.46
N LYS A 59 7.84 -4.22 17.41
CA LYS A 59 8.62 -2.99 17.54
C LYS A 59 7.80 -1.82 18.08
N SER A 60 6.55 -1.66 17.63
CA SER A 60 5.66 -0.62 18.14
C SER A 60 5.31 -0.81 19.62
N PHE A 61 5.14 -2.07 20.06
CA PHE A 61 4.84 -2.42 21.46
C PHE A 61 6.02 -2.14 22.40
N GLU A 62 7.26 -2.28 21.92
CA GLU A 62 8.46 -1.86 22.66
C GLU A 62 8.54 -0.33 22.84
N MET A 63 7.91 0.43 21.97
CA MET A 63 8.00 1.89 21.96
C MET A 63 6.88 2.57 22.73
N SER A 64 5.70 1.96 22.82
CA SER A 64 4.53 2.56 23.47
C SER A 64 3.61 1.49 24.09
N VAL A 65 3.23 1.69 25.34
CA VAL A 65 2.24 0.84 26.04
C VAL A 65 0.83 0.94 25.42
N TYR A 66 0.55 2.02 24.71
CA TYR A 66 -0.72 2.24 24.03
C TYR A 66 -0.77 1.61 22.63
N ALA A 67 0.35 1.11 22.12
CA ALA A 67 0.44 0.55 20.78
C ALA A 67 -0.64 -0.51 20.47
N PRO A 68 -1.02 -1.47 21.35
CA PRO A 68 -2.08 -2.43 21.04
C PRO A 68 -3.43 -1.80 20.68
N VAL A 69 -3.80 -0.73 21.37
CA VAL A 69 -5.05 0.01 21.08
C VAL A 69 -4.97 0.71 19.73
N TYR A 70 -3.84 1.35 19.44
CA TYR A 70 -3.65 2.06 18.18
C TYR A 70 -3.46 1.12 16.98
N LEU A 71 -3.00 -0.11 17.20
CA LEU A 71 -3.01 -1.17 16.18
C LEU A 71 -4.45 -1.46 15.71
N LEU A 72 -5.36 -1.66 16.67
CA LEU A 72 -6.78 -1.85 16.37
C LEU A 72 -7.38 -0.63 15.70
N ILE A 73 -7.08 0.58 16.21
CA ILE A 73 -7.55 1.84 15.63
C ILE A 73 -7.09 1.96 14.16
N GLY A 74 -5.82 1.68 13.85
CA GLY A 74 -5.29 1.74 12.48
C GLY A 74 -6.02 0.79 11.53
N PHE A 75 -6.23 -0.45 11.96
CA PHE A 75 -7.01 -1.44 11.20
C PHE A 75 -8.45 -0.99 10.95
N VAL A 76 -9.16 -0.57 12.02
CA VAL A 76 -10.56 -0.15 11.95
C VAL A 76 -10.72 1.15 11.14
N LEU A 77 -9.83 2.12 11.33
CA LEU A 77 -9.87 3.39 10.63
C LEU A 77 -9.77 3.18 9.11
N LEU A 78 -8.84 2.34 8.66
CA LEU A 78 -8.71 2.05 7.25
C LEU A 78 -9.88 1.21 6.72
N HIS A 79 -10.43 0.30 7.55
CA HIS A 79 -11.66 -0.42 7.21
C HIS A 79 -12.86 0.53 7.02
N LEU A 80 -13.07 1.45 7.97
CA LEU A 80 -14.15 2.43 7.89
C LEU A 80 -13.97 3.38 6.70
N PHE A 81 -12.75 3.83 6.46
CA PHE A 81 -12.42 4.67 5.30
C PHE A 81 -12.76 3.97 3.99
N ASN A 82 -12.33 2.70 3.84
CA ASN A 82 -12.66 1.91 2.67
C ASN A 82 -14.17 1.68 2.52
N ARG A 83 -14.85 1.41 3.64
CA ARG A 83 -16.32 1.24 3.65
C ARG A 83 -17.04 2.52 3.26
N PHE A 84 -16.56 3.67 3.75
CA PHE A 84 -17.08 4.99 3.41
C PHE A 84 -16.95 5.26 1.91
N ILE A 85 -15.76 5.08 1.33
CA ILE A 85 -15.56 5.24 -0.11
C ILE A 85 -16.47 4.31 -0.90
N THR A 86 -16.57 3.04 -0.53
CA THR A 86 -17.43 2.06 -1.20
C THR A 86 -18.90 2.48 -1.14
N ALA A 87 -19.39 2.97 0.01
CA ALA A 87 -20.75 3.46 0.15
C ALA A 87 -21.05 4.64 -0.78
N PHE A 88 -20.12 5.62 -0.85
CA PHE A 88 -20.26 6.75 -1.80
C PHE A 88 -20.27 6.31 -3.27
N VAL A 89 -19.54 5.23 -3.61
CA VAL A 89 -19.54 4.67 -4.97
C VAL A 89 -20.86 3.96 -5.29
N CYS A 90 -21.42 3.22 -4.32
CA CYS A 90 -22.64 2.40 -4.52
C CYS A 90 -23.94 3.21 -4.47
N GLU A 91 -24.00 4.33 -3.75
CA GLU A 91 -25.22 5.14 -3.62
C GLU A 91 -25.56 5.98 -4.87
N ARG A 92 -24.61 6.20 -5.77
CA ARG A 92 -24.86 6.88 -7.04
C ARG A 92 -25.25 5.84 -8.08
N GLY A 93 -26.53 5.81 -8.45
CA GLY A 93 -27.14 4.85 -9.37
C GLY A 93 -26.40 4.63 -10.70
N PRO A 94 -26.89 3.68 -11.53
CA PRO A 94 -26.16 3.15 -12.69
C PRO A 94 -25.78 4.16 -13.79
N ASP A 95 -26.27 5.39 -13.71
CA ASP A 95 -26.01 6.41 -14.75
C ASP A 95 -24.68 7.18 -14.61
N SER A 96 -23.86 6.89 -13.60
CA SER A 96 -22.56 7.57 -13.46
C SER A 96 -21.37 6.60 -13.53
N GLN A 97 -21.12 5.98 -14.69
CA GLN A 97 -19.86 5.27 -14.93
C GLN A 97 -18.65 6.15 -14.59
N TYR A 98 -18.70 7.44 -14.89
CA TYR A 98 -17.71 8.44 -14.49
C TYR A 98 -17.50 8.51 -12.97
N GLY A 99 -18.57 8.40 -12.19
CA GLY A 99 -18.50 8.41 -10.73
C GLY A 99 -17.67 7.24 -10.18
N ILE A 100 -17.83 6.06 -10.74
CA ILE A 100 -17.08 4.86 -10.31
C ILE A 100 -15.58 5.06 -10.52
N GLY A 101 -15.17 5.52 -11.70
CA GLY A 101 -13.76 5.77 -12.02
C GLY A 101 -13.14 6.85 -11.12
N LEU A 102 -13.82 7.99 -10.97
CA LEU A 102 -13.32 9.13 -10.22
C LEU A 102 -13.20 8.86 -8.71
N ILE A 103 -14.23 8.24 -8.12
CA ILE A 103 -14.24 7.94 -6.68
C ILE A 103 -13.20 6.88 -6.34
N SER A 104 -13.06 5.86 -7.18
CA SER A 104 -12.01 4.84 -7.00
C SER A 104 -10.62 5.48 -7.11
N MET A 105 -10.40 6.38 -8.06
CA MET A 105 -9.15 7.12 -8.20
C MET A 105 -8.84 7.97 -6.96
N VAL A 106 -9.81 8.72 -6.44
CA VAL A 106 -9.61 9.51 -5.21
C VAL A 106 -9.31 8.63 -4.02
N GLY A 107 -10.01 7.49 -3.90
CA GLY A 107 -9.77 6.52 -2.83
C GLY A 107 -8.36 5.92 -2.87
N ILE A 108 -7.92 5.52 -4.06
CA ILE A 108 -6.56 4.99 -4.28
C ILE A 108 -5.53 6.08 -4.04
N GLY A 109 -5.74 7.30 -4.56
CA GLY A 109 -4.82 8.41 -4.33
C GLY A 109 -4.65 8.78 -2.86
N PHE A 110 -5.72 8.70 -2.09
CA PHE A 110 -5.64 8.89 -0.65
C PHE A 110 -4.91 7.73 0.04
N HIS A 111 -5.15 6.48 -0.38
CA HIS A 111 -4.44 5.31 0.11
C HIS A 111 -2.93 5.44 -0.13
N SER A 112 -2.51 5.68 -1.38
CA SER A 112 -1.10 5.86 -1.75
C SER A 112 -0.46 7.06 -1.01
N PHE A 113 -1.23 8.13 -0.76
CA PHE A 113 -0.74 9.25 0.06
C PHE A 113 -0.46 8.83 1.51
N ILE A 114 -1.34 8.01 2.12
CA ILE A 114 -1.13 7.45 3.46
C ILE A 114 0.07 6.50 3.48
N ASP A 115 0.30 5.74 2.42
CA ASP A 115 1.50 4.90 2.30
C ASP A 115 2.79 5.73 2.39
N GLY A 116 2.78 6.94 1.86
CA GLY A 116 3.86 7.91 2.08
C GLY A 116 4.14 8.21 3.56
N PHE A 117 3.10 8.31 4.38
CA PHE A 117 3.25 8.44 5.84
C PHE A 117 3.88 7.19 6.46
N VAL A 118 3.48 6.00 5.99
CA VAL A 118 4.07 4.74 6.48
C VAL A 118 5.57 4.69 6.18
N TYR A 119 6.00 5.13 4.99
CA TYR A 119 7.43 5.27 4.69
C TYR A 119 8.13 6.21 5.68
N SER A 120 7.57 7.41 5.91
CA SER A 120 8.14 8.36 6.87
C SER A 120 8.27 7.79 8.28
N ILE A 121 7.23 7.13 8.78
CA ILE A 121 7.19 6.56 10.12
C ILE A 121 8.19 5.42 10.26
N THR A 122 8.17 4.46 9.34
CA THR A 122 8.99 3.25 9.43
C THR A 122 10.48 3.55 9.27
N PHE A 123 10.85 4.45 8.36
CA PHE A 123 12.25 4.87 8.20
C PHE A 123 12.74 5.77 9.35
N THR A 124 11.85 6.56 9.98
CA THR A 124 12.22 7.33 11.18
C THR A 124 12.49 6.41 12.38
N VAL A 125 11.78 5.28 12.49
CA VAL A 125 12.04 4.27 13.53
C VAL A 125 13.42 3.63 13.34
N SER A 126 13.70 3.12 12.15
CA SER A 126 15.02 2.62 11.73
C SER A 126 15.05 2.34 10.23
N ILE A 127 16.24 2.39 9.63
CA ILE A 127 16.43 1.99 8.22
C ILE A 127 15.96 0.56 7.99
N PHE A 128 16.25 -0.36 8.92
CA PHE A 128 15.83 -1.75 8.82
C PHE A 128 14.30 -1.90 8.81
N THR A 129 13.60 -1.22 9.74
CA THR A 129 12.12 -1.22 9.78
C THR A 129 11.54 -0.66 8.48
N GLY A 130 12.10 0.44 7.99
CA GLY A 130 11.69 1.07 6.74
C GLY A 130 11.89 0.17 5.52
N VAL A 131 13.05 -0.46 5.37
CA VAL A 131 13.33 -1.39 4.26
C VAL A 131 12.41 -2.61 4.31
N LEU A 132 12.16 -3.15 5.50
CA LEU A 132 11.26 -4.28 5.67
C LEU A 132 9.82 -3.95 5.23
N ALA A 133 9.28 -2.83 5.71
CA ALA A 133 7.97 -2.34 5.30
C ALA A 133 7.94 -2.04 3.79
N ALA A 134 8.97 -1.35 3.27
CA ALA A 134 9.10 -0.99 1.86
C ALA A 134 9.08 -2.21 0.94
N THR A 135 9.62 -3.36 1.36
CA THR A 135 9.64 -4.58 0.53
C THR A 135 8.22 -5.02 0.13
N GLY A 136 7.29 -5.01 1.08
CA GLY A 136 5.89 -5.34 0.78
C GLY A 136 5.15 -4.20 0.09
N MET A 137 5.40 -2.96 0.53
CA MET A 137 4.73 -1.77 0.00
C MET A 137 5.07 -1.52 -1.47
N VAL A 138 6.34 -1.58 -1.87
CA VAL A 138 6.75 -1.42 -3.27
C VAL A 138 6.12 -2.48 -4.18
N LEU A 139 5.98 -3.70 -3.69
CA LEU A 139 5.44 -4.80 -4.50
C LEU A 139 3.94 -4.72 -4.71
N HIS A 140 3.16 -4.18 -3.77
CA HIS A 140 1.71 -4.02 -3.98
C HIS A 140 1.37 -2.83 -4.89
N GLU A 141 2.27 -1.89 -5.06
CA GLU A 141 2.13 -0.74 -5.94
C GLU A 141 1.98 -1.13 -7.42
N PHE A 142 2.63 -2.23 -7.85
CA PHE A 142 2.50 -2.71 -9.22
C PHE A 142 1.05 -3.05 -9.61
N PRO A 143 0.33 -3.94 -8.88
CA PRO A 143 -1.08 -4.20 -9.16
C PRO A 143 -1.99 -2.99 -8.90
N GLU A 144 -1.64 -2.10 -7.98
CA GLU A 144 -2.40 -0.88 -7.70
C GLU A 144 -2.44 0.05 -8.92
N GLY A 145 -1.30 0.25 -9.58
CA GLY A 145 -1.24 1.00 -10.84
C GLY A 145 -2.12 0.38 -11.94
N ILE A 146 -2.08 -0.94 -12.08
CA ILE A 146 -2.93 -1.69 -13.02
C ILE A 146 -4.42 -1.45 -12.74
N ILE A 147 -4.82 -1.61 -11.49
CA ILE A 147 -6.23 -1.49 -11.06
C ILE A 147 -6.73 -0.08 -11.26
N THR A 148 -5.95 0.93 -10.86
CA THR A 148 -6.32 2.35 -11.00
C THR A 148 -6.60 2.70 -12.46
N TYR A 149 -5.70 2.33 -13.37
CA TYR A 149 -5.88 2.56 -14.79
C TYR A 149 -7.14 1.89 -15.35
N LEU A 150 -7.37 0.61 -14.99
CA LEU A 150 -8.54 -0.14 -15.45
C LEU A 150 -9.86 0.42 -14.90
N LEU A 151 -9.89 0.90 -13.65
CA LEU A 151 -11.10 1.50 -13.06
C LEU A 151 -11.45 2.82 -13.75
N LEU A 152 -10.47 3.62 -14.11
CA LEU A 152 -10.69 4.84 -14.89
C LEU A 152 -11.21 4.55 -16.28
N LEU A 153 -10.66 3.56 -16.99
CA LEU A 153 -11.20 3.12 -18.29
C LEU A 153 -12.65 2.63 -18.17
N ARG A 154 -12.96 1.82 -17.16
CA ARG A 154 -14.34 1.37 -16.87
C ARG A 154 -15.26 2.52 -16.50
N GLY A 155 -14.73 3.59 -15.92
CA GLY A 155 -15.42 4.84 -15.64
C GLY A 155 -15.68 5.69 -16.90
N GLY A 156 -15.30 5.23 -18.10
CA GLY A 156 -15.53 5.93 -19.36
C GLY A 156 -14.51 7.02 -19.69
N PHE A 157 -13.39 7.10 -18.95
CA PHE A 157 -12.30 8.01 -19.28
C PHE A 157 -11.50 7.50 -20.49
N SER A 158 -11.01 8.43 -21.33
CA SER A 158 -10.13 8.08 -22.45
C SER A 158 -8.83 7.42 -21.93
N GLU A 159 -8.15 6.63 -22.77
CA GLU A 159 -6.88 5.99 -22.42
C GLU A 159 -5.84 7.01 -21.92
N LYS A 160 -5.71 8.14 -22.63
CA LYS A 160 -4.77 9.21 -22.27
C LYS A 160 -5.11 9.83 -20.92
N THR A 161 -6.38 10.12 -20.66
CA THR A 161 -6.85 10.68 -19.39
C THR A 161 -6.67 9.68 -18.26
N SER A 162 -7.02 8.41 -18.48
CA SER A 162 -6.83 7.33 -17.50
C SER A 162 -5.37 7.15 -17.12
N LEU A 163 -4.45 7.22 -18.08
CA LEU A 163 -3.01 7.15 -17.84
C LEU A 163 -2.53 8.31 -16.96
N ILE A 164 -2.88 9.54 -17.30
CA ILE A 164 -2.46 10.74 -16.55
C ILE A 164 -3.04 10.70 -15.13
N LEU A 165 -4.35 10.43 -15.01
CA LEU A 165 -5.01 10.41 -13.71
C LEU A 165 -4.53 9.26 -12.82
N ALA A 166 -4.30 8.07 -13.38
CA ALA A 166 -3.73 6.95 -12.63
C ALA A 166 -2.31 7.27 -12.14
N PHE A 167 -1.46 7.86 -13.00
CA PHE A 167 -0.12 8.28 -12.60
C PHE A 167 -0.16 9.33 -11.48
N LEU A 168 -0.99 10.36 -11.61
CA LEU A 168 -1.11 11.41 -10.59
C LEU A 168 -1.64 10.87 -9.27
N ALA A 169 -2.67 10.01 -9.32
CA ALA A 169 -3.36 9.54 -8.12
C ALA A 169 -2.66 8.35 -7.43
N ALA A 170 -2.15 7.38 -8.16
CA ALA A 170 -1.56 6.20 -7.56
C ALA A 170 -0.03 6.25 -7.48
N SER A 171 0.64 6.87 -8.46
CA SER A 171 2.11 6.88 -8.47
C SER A 171 2.70 8.08 -7.71
N LEU A 172 2.22 9.31 -7.98
CA LEU A 172 2.86 10.52 -7.45
C LEU A 172 2.48 10.80 -6.00
N THR A 173 1.34 10.33 -5.53
CA THR A 173 0.85 10.60 -4.17
C THR A 173 1.68 9.93 -3.09
N THR A 174 2.27 8.77 -3.33
CA THR A 174 3.15 8.08 -2.36
C THR A 174 4.38 8.92 -1.98
N PRO A 175 5.24 9.38 -2.92
CA PRO A 175 6.34 10.26 -2.55
C PRO A 175 5.89 11.62 -2.04
N LEU A 176 4.75 12.16 -2.48
CA LEU A 176 4.19 13.39 -1.92
C LEU A 176 3.78 13.22 -0.46
N GLY A 177 3.12 12.12 -0.11
CA GLY A 177 2.76 11.78 1.26
C GLY A 177 4.00 11.69 2.15
N MET A 178 5.07 11.05 1.66
CA MET A 178 6.35 10.98 2.35
C MET A 178 6.97 12.37 2.56
N LEU A 179 7.05 13.18 1.53
CA LEU A 179 7.64 14.54 1.61
C LEU A 179 6.90 15.44 2.58
N VAL A 180 5.55 15.37 2.61
CA VAL A 180 4.71 16.17 3.50
C VAL A 180 4.83 15.69 4.95
N SER A 181 4.87 14.39 5.19
CA SER A 181 4.83 13.83 6.53
C SER A 181 6.20 13.77 7.23
N TYR A 182 7.29 13.53 6.49
CA TYR A 182 8.60 13.31 7.07
C TYR A 182 9.11 14.44 7.97
N PRO A 183 8.99 15.73 7.60
CA PRO A 183 9.46 16.83 8.45
C PRO A 183 8.77 16.88 9.82
N LEU A 184 7.51 16.45 9.89
CA LEU A 184 6.73 16.40 11.12
C LEU A 184 7.10 15.17 11.95
N ILE A 185 7.12 13.99 11.30
CA ILE A 185 7.36 12.69 11.94
C ILE A 185 8.79 12.58 12.48
N SER A 186 9.78 13.16 11.81
CA SER A 186 11.18 13.12 12.23
C SER A 186 11.46 13.88 13.52
N GLN A 187 10.54 14.71 14.01
CA GLN A 187 10.68 15.53 15.21
C GLN A 187 9.90 15.01 16.42
N ILE A 188 9.10 13.95 16.27
CA ILE A 188 8.28 13.42 17.36
C ILE A 188 9.08 12.50 18.29
N ASP A 189 8.60 12.39 19.52
CA ASP A 189 9.20 11.53 20.53
C ASP A 189 8.96 10.03 20.29
N LYS A 190 9.76 9.19 20.95
CA LYS A 190 9.71 7.73 20.78
C LYS A 190 8.34 7.13 21.12
N PRO A 191 7.63 7.49 22.20
CA PRO A 191 6.29 6.95 22.49
C PRO A 191 5.25 7.28 21.42
N LEU A 192 5.22 8.52 20.94
CA LEU A 192 4.31 8.93 19.87
C LEU A 192 4.65 8.26 18.53
N LEU A 193 5.95 8.12 18.23
CA LEU A 193 6.39 7.36 17.05
C LEU A 193 5.96 5.89 17.13
N GLY A 194 5.99 5.27 18.32
CA GLY A 194 5.46 3.93 18.56
C GLY A 194 3.95 3.81 18.31
N ILE A 195 3.19 4.82 18.69
CA ILE A 195 1.75 4.93 18.38
C ILE A 195 1.53 4.98 16.87
N LEU A 196 2.24 5.87 16.15
CA LEU A 196 2.11 6.00 14.71
C LEU A 196 2.57 4.74 13.96
N LEU A 197 3.63 4.10 14.44
CA LEU A 197 4.08 2.81 13.90
C LEU A 197 3.01 1.72 14.07
N SER A 198 2.31 1.72 15.22
CA SER A 198 1.24 0.77 15.49
C SER A 198 0.00 1.01 14.61
N LEU A 199 -0.39 2.28 14.40
CA LEU A 199 -1.42 2.67 13.44
C LEU A 199 -1.07 2.18 12.02
N SER A 200 0.18 2.40 11.61
CA SER A 200 0.69 1.93 10.31
C SER A 200 0.64 0.40 10.19
N ALA A 201 1.04 -0.31 11.25
CA ALA A 201 0.95 -1.77 11.28
C ALA A 201 -0.49 -2.28 11.11
N GLY A 202 -1.45 -1.64 11.80
CA GLY A 202 -2.88 -1.95 11.65
C GLY A 202 -3.38 -1.73 10.23
N ALA A 203 -2.97 -0.64 9.60
CA ALA A 203 -3.29 -0.33 8.20
C ALA A 203 -2.67 -1.36 7.25
N LEU A 204 -1.40 -1.72 7.41
CA LEU A 204 -0.72 -2.73 6.59
C LEU A 204 -1.36 -4.12 6.71
N VAL A 205 -1.74 -4.53 7.94
CA VAL A 205 -2.48 -5.79 8.17
C VAL A 205 -3.83 -5.72 7.47
N TYR A 206 -4.56 -4.60 7.56
CA TYR A 206 -5.82 -4.43 6.86
C TYR A 206 -5.64 -4.58 5.34
N VAL A 207 -4.69 -3.89 4.73
CA VAL A 207 -4.41 -3.98 3.29
C VAL A 207 -4.05 -5.41 2.89
N GLY A 208 -3.11 -6.03 3.59
CA GLY A 208 -2.67 -7.40 3.29
C GLY A 208 -3.79 -8.42 3.40
N ALA A 209 -4.52 -8.42 4.51
CA ALA A 209 -5.49 -9.46 4.84
C ALA A 209 -6.87 -9.24 4.22
N THR A 210 -7.32 -7.99 4.05
CA THR A 210 -8.70 -7.70 3.63
C THR A 210 -8.83 -7.17 2.20
N HIS A 211 -7.73 -6.69 1.62
CA HIS A 211 -7.68 -6.22 0.23
C HIS A 211 -6.96 -7.20 -0.67
N LEU A 212 -5.67 -7.44 -0.39
CA LEU A 212 -4.82 -8.20 -1.30
C LEU A 212 -5.17 -9.69 -1.31
N LEU A 213 -5.36 -10.33 -0.14
CA LEU A 213 -5.71 -11.76 -0.11
C LEU A 213 -7.05 -12.06 -0.79
N PRO A 214 -8.18 -11.38 -0.47
CA PRO A 214 -9.44 -11.67 -1.13
C PRO A 214 -9.43 -11.37 -2.63
N GLN A 215 -8.63 -10.38 -3.09
CA GLN A 215 -8.46 -10.13 -4.51
C GLN A 215 -7.74 -11.29 -5.20
N ALA A 216 -6.72 -11.85 -4.56
CA ALA A 216 -5.99 -13.00 -5.04
C ALA A 216 -6.86 -14.27 -5.09
N GLU A 217 -7.73 -14.48 -4.09
CA GLU A 217 -8.63 -15.63 -4.01
C GLU A 217 -9.68 -15.63 -5.12
N LYS A 218 -10.21 -14.47 -5.51
CA LYS A 218 -11.20 -14.34 -6.60
C LYS A 218 -10.69 -14.84 -7.95
N GLU A 219 -9.39 -14.86 -8.16
CA GLU A 219 -8.79 -15.19 -9.45
C GLU A 219 -8.39 -16.67 -9.61
N HIS A 220 -8.56 -17.52 -8.62
CA HIS A 220 -8.29 -18.97 -8.63
C HIS A 220 -7.07 -19.42 -9.46
N ARG A 221 -5.93 -18.73 -9.32
CA ARG A 221 -4.70 -19.05 -10.05
C ARG A 221 -3.95 -20.21 -9.38
N LYS A 222 -3.56 -21.20 -10.18
CA LYS A 222 -2.93 -22.47 -9.73
C LYS A 222 -1.75 -22.28 -8.77
N TYR A 223 -0.98 -21.19 -8.92
CA TYR A 223 0.24 -20.94 -8.15
C TYR A 223 0.13 -19.73 -7.19
N SER A 224 -1.07 -19.23 -6.94
CA SER A 224 -1.28 -18.07 -6.06
C SER A 224 -0.81 -18.34 -4.62
N LEU A 225 -1.08 -19.54 -4.09
CA LEU A 225 -0.61 -19.96 -2.77
C LEU A 225 0.92 -20.07 -2.69
N PHE A 226 1.59 -20.49 -3.76
CA PHE A 226 3.05 -20.49 -3.80
C PHE A 226 3.63 -19.08 -3.78
N ALA A 227 3.01 -18.13 -4.49
CA ALA A 227 3.42 -16.75 -4.45
C ALA A 227 3.23 -16.13 -3.05
N LEU A 228 2.10 -16.40 -2.39
CA LEU A 228 1.84 -16.02 -1.00
C LEU A 228 2.89 -16.61 -0.06
N GLY A 229 3.11 -17.93 -0.16
CA GLY A 229 4.11 -18.64 0.65
C GLY A 229 5.53 -18.12 0.43
N ALA A 230 5.89 -17.78 -0.80
CA ALA A 230 7.17 -17.16 -1.12
C ALA A 230 7.32 -15.78 -0.47
N GLY A 231 6.25 -14.95 -0.47
CA GLY A 231 6.24 -13.66 0.23
C GLY A 231 6.42 -13.81 1.73
N ILE A 232 5.71 -14.76 2.35
CA ILE A 232 5.87 -15.09 3.78
C ILE A 232 7.32 -15.52 4.06
N LEU A 233 7.85 -16.45 3.26
CA LEU A 233 9.20 -16.99 3.45
C LEU A 233 10.27 -15.89 3.34
N VAL A 234 10.17 -15.01 2.35
CA VAL A 234 11.10 -13.87 2.18
C VAL A 234 11.07 -12.98 3.42
N ALA A 235 9.88 -12.62 3.90
CA ALA A 235 9.74 -11.80 5.10
C ALA A 235 10.33 -12.47 6.34
N VAL A 236 10.06 -13.76 6.54
CA VAL A 236 10.62 -14.55 7.65
C VAL A 236 12.14 -14.59 7.59
N ILE A 237 12.72 -14.89 6.42
CA ILE A 237 14.18 -14.92 6.23
C ILE A 237 14.80 -13.57 6.59
N ILE A 238 14.23 -12.46 6.09
CA ILE A 238 14.78 -11.12 6.37
C ILE A 238 14.66 -10.77 7.86
N VAL A 239 13.54 -11.11 8.51
CA VAL A 239 13.36 -10.83 9.95
C VAL A 239 14.31 -11.66 10.79
N LEU A 240 14.55 -12.93 10.43
CA LEU A 240 15.46 -13.82 11.18
C LEU A 240 16.94 -13.59 10.88
N SER A 241 17.29 -12.92 9.78
CA SER A 241 18.68 -12.58 9.44
C SER A 241 19.26 -11.43 10.25
N LYS A 242 18.49 -10.82 11.14
CA LYS A 242 18.87 -9.76 12.07
C LYS A 242 19.45 -10.35 13.35
#